data_0d94f2dfffd1fa86e5ea2946d04c914d
#
_entry.id   0d94f2dfffd1fa86e5ea2946d04c914d
#
_cell.length_a   1.000
_cell.length_b   1.000
_cell.length_c   1.000
_cell.angle_alpha   90.00
_cell.angle_beta   90.00
_cell.angle_gamma   90.00
#
_symmetry.space_group_name_H-M   'P 1'
#
loop_
_entity.id
_entity.type
_entity.pdbx_description
1 polymer ?
#
loop_
_entity_poly.entity_id
_entity_poly.type
_entity_poly.pdbx_seq_one_letter_code
_entity_poly.pdbx_strand_id
1 'polypeptide(L)'
;VYKRQCICCVSNLDYTASAAVISIYHKICDTIIDSNFIISAFFRLVRFILKPGYKKAKLKYPNLCSGIEFYMSEQSRIENEQCTSIDHACEPTAQIMSLIAQGISDNPEDKKYLSGLGYHLGRFTYIADASDDLEKDIKNGNYNPLFLNFQDIEEAKKFAEENINMSMGMIAEFY
;
A
#
# COMPACT_ATOMS: atom_id res chain seq x y z
N VAL A 1 -31.78 -18.24 14.52
CA VAL A 1 -30.69 -18.88 15.29
C VAL A 1 -29.37 -18.43 14.66
N TYR A 2 -28.71 -17.44 15.25
CA TYR A 2 -27.36 -17.03 14.84
C TYR A 2 -26.38 -18.15 15.24
N LYS A 3 -25.92 -18.96 14.27
CA LYS A 3 -24.77 -19.81 14.49
C LYS A 3 -23.57 -18.89 14.72
N ARG A 4 -22.97 -18.93 15.91
CA ARG A 4 -21.65 -18.35 16.17
C ARG A 4 -20.65 -19.05 15.24
N GLN A 5 -20.34 -18.45 14.10
CA GLN A 5 -19.22 -18.89 13.28
C GLN A 5 -17.93 -18.49 14.00
N CYS A 6 -17.05 -19.47 14.21
CA CYS A 6 -15.72 -19.17 14.72
C CYS A 6 -14.97 -18.37 13.66
N ILE A 7 -14.63 -17.13 13.96
CA ILE A 7 -13.90 -16.21 13.08
C ILE A 7 -12.58 -16.85 12.57
N CYS A 8 -11.96 -17.72 13.37
CA CYS A 8 -10.73 -18.42 13.01
C CYS A 8 -10.87 -19.46 11.86
N CYS A 9 -12.09 -19.77 11.42
CA CYS A 9 -12.36 -20.75 10.35
C CYS A 9 -12.76 -20.10 9.01
N VAL A 10 -12.70 -18.76 8.91
CA VAL A 10 -13.01 -18.04 7.67
C VAL A 10 -11.71 -17.92 6.87
N SER A 11 -11.63 -18.60 5.71
CA SER A 11 -10.45 -18.59 4.84
C SER A 11 -10.01 -17.18 4.43
N ASN A 12 -10.98 -16.31 4.16
CA ASN A 12 -10.73 -14.92 3.78
C ASN A 12 -10.10 -14.10 4.91
N LEU A 13 -10.44 -14.39 6.18
CA LEU A 13 -9.84 -13.70 7.31
C LEU A 13 -8.36 -14.08 7.48
N ASP A 14 -8.02 -15.35 7.29
CA ASP A 14 -6.63 -15.80 7.36
C ASP A 14 -5.78 -15.21 6.21
N TYR A 15 -6.35 -15.13 5.00
CA TYR A 15 -5.71 -14.46 3.86
C TYR A 15 -5.47 -12.98 4.15
N THR A 16 -6.50 -12.25 4.57
CA THR A 16 -6.43 -10.81 4.88
C THR A 16 -5.43 -10.53 6.00
N ALA A 17 -5.46 -11.34 7.06
CA ALA A 17 -4.49 -11.23 8.15
C ALA A 17 -3.05 -11.50 7.68
N SER A 18 -2.86 -12.47 6.78
CA SER A 18 -1.55 -12.78 6.19
C SER A 18 -1.06 -11.64 5.30
N ALA A 19 -1.93 -11.06 4.45
CA ALA A 19 -1.61 -9.90 3.62
C ALA A 19 -1.21 -8.70 4.49
N ALA A 20 -1.97 -8.41 5.54
CA ALA A 20 -1.65 -7.33 6.48
C ALA A 20 -0.30 -7.55 7.18
N VAL A 21 -0.02 -8.76 7.66
CA VAL A 21 1.26 -9.08 8.31
C VAL A 21 2.43 -8.94 7.35
N ILE A 22 2.29 -9.38 6.09
CA ILE A 22 3.34 -9.23 5.07
C ILE A 22 3.59 -7.74 4.80
N SER A 23 2.55 -6.96 4.51
CA SER A 23 2.69 -5.53 4.19
C SER A 23 3.28 -4.72 5.35
N ILE A 24 2.80 -4.93 6.58
CA ILE A 24 3.31 -4.27 7.78
C ILE A 24 4.77 -4.66 8.04
N TYR A 25 5.13 -5.93 7.87
CA TYR A 25 6.49 -6.39 8.08
C TYR A 25 7.49 -5.69 7.15
N HIS A 26 7.16 -5.53 5.86
CA HIS A 26 7.99 -4.83 4.90
C HIS A 26 8.06 -3.32 5.20
N LYS A 27 6.92 -2.69 5.50
CA LYS A 27 6.90 -1.26 5.91
C LYS A 27 7.79 -1.00 7.13
N ILE A 28 7.80 -1.91 8.11
CA ILE A 28 8.68 -1.82 9.27
C ILE A 28 10.16 -1.96 8.87
N CYS A 29 10.47 -2.84 7.92
CA CYS A 29 11.85 -2.98 7.44
C CYS A 29 12.35 -1.69 6.79
N ASP A 30 11.54 -1.03 5.97
CA ASP A 30 11.87 0.27 5.36
C ASP A 30 12.03 1.35 6.43
N THR A 31 11.09 1.46 7.36
CA THR A 31 11.16 2.41 8.47
C THR A 31 12.44 2.25 9.32
N ILE A 32 12.94 1.01 9.50
CA ILE A 32 14.20 0.76 10.22
C ILE A 32 15.41 1.35 9.49
N ILE A 33 15.37 1.36 8.15
CA ILE A 33 16.47 1.87 7.31
C ILE A 33 16.48 3.40 7.35
N ASP A 34 15.30 4.03 7.27
CA ASP A 34 15.13 5.48 7.08
C ASP A 34 15.07 6.27 8.39
N SER A 35 14.96 5.60 9.54
CA SER A 35 14.74 6.25 10.83
C SER A 35 16.01 6.43 11.65
N ASN A 36 15.97 7.42 12.58
CA ASN A 36 17.02 7.64 13.58
C ASN A 36 17.14 6.42 14.51
N PHE A 37 18.27 6.32 15.22
CA PHE A 37 18.65 5.19 16.08
C PHE A 37 17.55 4.75 17.07
N ILE A 38 16.87 5.70 17.75
CA ILE A 38 15.85 5.40 18.76
C ILE A 38 14.62 4.77 18.13
N ILE A 39 14.12 5.36 17.03
CA ILE A 39 12.96 4.88 16.29
C ILE A 39 13.27 3.52 15.68
N SER A 40 14.44 3.37 15.05
CA SER A 40 14.92 2.13 14.49
C SER A 40 15.01 1.00 15.54
N ALA A 41 15.47 1.28 16.76
CA ALA A 41 15.51 0.31 17.85
C ALA A 41 14.12 -0.20 18.24
N PHE A 42 13.13 0.71 18.33
CA PHE A 42 11.73 0.34 18.60
C PHE A 42 11.16 -0.54 17.48
N PHE A 43 11.32 -0.17 16.20
CA PHE A 43 10.81 -0.94 15.08
C PHE A 43 11.53 -2.30 14.92
N ARG A 44 12.80 -2.43 15.32
CA ARG A 44 13.49 -3.73 15.39
C ARG A 44 12.82 -4.69 16.38
N LEU A 45 12.35 -4.18 17.53
CA LEU A 45 11.59 -4.98 18.48
C LEU A 45 10.24 -5.42 17.89
N VAL A 46 9.49 -4.49 17.26
CA VAL A 46 8.22 -4.81 16.60
C VAL A 46 8.43 -5.85 15.49
N ARG A 47 9.46 -5.69 14.66
CA ARG A 47 9.85 -6.67 13.63
C ARG A 47 10.13 -8.04 14.21
N PHE A 48 10.82 -8.11 15.35
CA PHE A 48 11.10 -9.38 16.02
C PHE A 48 9.81 -10.10 16.45
N ILE A 49 8.84 -9.36 16.99
CA ILE A 49 7.53 -9.90 17.41
C ILE A 49 6.72 -10.37 16.19
N LEU A 50 6.74 -9.65 15.08
CA LEU A 50 5.99 -9.99 13.87
C LEU A 50 6.63 -11.10 13.03
N LYS A 51 7.93 -11.36 13.21
CA LYS A 51 8.70 -12.31 12.39
C LYS A 51 8.11 -13.73 12.32
N PRO A 52 7.58 -14.34 13.40
CA PRO A 52 6.93 -15.66 13.32
C PRO A 52 5.67 -15.63 12.44
N GLY A 53 4.83 -14.60 12.60
CA GLY A 53 3.63 -14.39 11.78
C GLY A 53 3.97 -14.20 10.31
N TYR A 54 4.96 -13.36 10.02
CA TYR A 54 5.46 -13.14 8.67
C TYR A 54 5.97 -14.44 8.02
N LYS A 55 6.78 -15.24 8.72
CA LYS A 55 7.25 -16.52 8.19
C LYS A 55 6.10 -17.48 7.85
N LYS A 56 5.08 -17.55 8.71
CA LYS A 56 3.89 -18.37 8.46
C LYS A 56 3.11 -17.86 7.25
N ALA A 57 2.89 -16.57 7.14
CA ALA A 57 2.20 -15.94 6.02
C ALA A 57 2.97 -16.13 4.69
N LYS A 58 4.29 -15.95 4.69
CA LYS A 58 5.17 -16.16 3.53
C LYS A 58 5.13 -17.60 3.03
N LEU A 59 5.15 -18.59 3.95
CA LEU A 59 5.04 -20.00 3.58
C LEU A 59 3.67 -20.35 2.99
N LYS A 60 2.60 -19.71 3.47
CA LYS A 60 1.24 -19.98 3.01
C LYS A 60 0.89 -19.27 1.71
N TYR A 61 1.39 -18.04 1.55
CA TYR A 61 1.10 -17.17 0.40
C TYR A 61 2.39 -16.63 -0.24
N PRO A 62 3.25 -17.52 -0.80
CA PRO A 62 4.56 -17.11 -1.32
C PRO A 62 4.47 -16.11 -2.47
N ASN A 63 3.50 -16.27 -3.38
CA ASN A 63 3.30 -15.38 -4.52
C ASN A 63 2.85 -13.98 -4.09
N LEU A 64 1.98 -13.89 -3.08
CA LEU A 64 1.57 -12.62 -2.50
C LEU A 64 2.78 -11.92 -1.86
N CYS A 65 3.59 -12.65 -1.10
CA CYS A 65 4.77 -12.10 -0.45
C CYS A 65 5.78 -11.57 -1.48
N SER A 66 6.11 -12.35 -2.50
CA SER A 66 7.06 -11.92 -3.55
C SER A 66 6.53 -10.76 -4.38
N GLY A 67 5.23 -10.70 -4.65
CA GLY A 67 4.62 -9.56 -5.35
C GLY A 67 4.68 -8.28 -4.52
N ILE A 68 4.37 -8.34 -3.23
CA ILE A 68 4.50 -7.18 -2.34
C ILE A 68 5.98 -6.74 -2.22
N GLU A 69 6.91 -7.68 -2.03
CA GLU A 69 8.36 -7.39 -2.00
C GLU A 69 8.82 -6.67 -3.27
N PHE A 70 8.38 -7.14 -4.44
CA PHE A 70 8.71 -6.53 -5.73
C PHE A 70 8.22 -5.09 -5.82
N TYR A 71 6.93 -4.84 -5.60
CA TYR A 71 6.37 -3.50 -5.72
C TYR A 71 6.88 -2.52 -4.66
N MET A 72 7.20 -2.97 -3.46
CA MET A 72 7.86 -2.12 -2.47
C MET A 72 9.26 -1.73 -2.90
N SER A 73 10.03 -2.64 -3.52
CA SER A 73 11.34 -2.30 -4.08
C SER A 73 11.24 -1.31 -5.24
N GLU A 74 10.20 -1.44 -6.08
CA GLU A 74 9.91 -0.46 -7.14
C GLU A 74 9.52 0.91 -6.58
N GLN A 75 8.73 0.94 -5.52
CA GLN A 75 8.39 2.20 -4.82
C GLN A 75 9.67 2.91 -4.35
N SER A 76 10.54 2.20 -3.64
CA SER A 76 11.81 2.77 -3.17
C SER A 76 12.71 3.22 -4.33
N ARG A 77 12.71 2.52 -5.46
CA ARG A 77 13.46 2.93 -6.66
C ARG A 77 12.93 4.24 -7.23
N ILE A 78 11.61 4.35 -7.39
CA ILE A 78 10.92 5.54 -7.92
C ILE A 78 11.19 6.77 -7.04
N GLU A 79 11.13 6.60 -5.72
CA GLU A 79 11.43 7.66 -4.74
C GLU A 79 12.89 8.10 -4.80
N ASN A 80 13.82 7.17 -4.88
CA ASN A 80 15.25 7.47 -5.00
C ASN A 80 15.60 8.16 -6.33
N GLU A 81 14.91 7.83 -7.42
CA GLU A 81 15.05 8.47 -8.72
C GLU A 81 14.35 9.84 -8.79
N GLN A 82 13.67 10.26 -7.71
CA GLN A 82 12.92 11.51 -7.65
C GLN A 82 11.93 11.67 -8.82
N CYS A 83 11.16 10.60 -9.11
CA CYS A 83 10.23 10.58 -10.22
C CYS A 83 9.16 11.66 -10.06
N THR A 84 8.97 12.48 -11.10
CA THR A 84 7.96 13.55 -11.12
C THR A 84 6.59 13.09 -11.61
N SER A 85 6.49 11.92 -12.26
CA SER A 85 5.22 11.37 -12.75
C SER A 85 4.41 10.80 -11.61
N ILE A 86 3.27 11.42 -11.32
CA ILE A 86 2.36 10.99 -10.25
C ILE A 86 1.76 9.61 -10.55
N ASP A 87 1.40 9.35 -11.80
CA ASP A 87 0.91 8.04 -12.23
C ASP A 87 1.95 6.93 -12.00
N HIS A 88 3.21 7.22 -12.33
CA HIS A 88 4.29 6.26 -12.10
C HIS A 88 4.59 6.09 -10.61
N ALA A 89 4.52 7.16 -9.83
CA ALA A 89 4.77 7.13 -8.39
C ALA A 89 3.70 6.35 -7.61
N CYS A 90 2.44 6.41 -8.02
CA CYS A 90 1.35 5.68 -7.34
C CYS A 90 1.21 4.21 -7.80
N GLU A 91 1.81 3.84 -8.93
CA GLU A 91 1.66 2.52 -9.55
C GLU A 91 2.02 1.36 -8.61
N PRO A 92 3.15 1.35 -7.88
CA PRO A 92 3.48 0.23 -7.00
C PRO A 92 2.45 0.02 -5.88
N THR A 93 1.97 1.10 -5.25
CA THR A 93 0.93 1.03 -4.21
C THR A 93 -0.39 0.52 -4.79
N ALA A 94 -0.76 0.98 -5.99
CA ALA A 94 -1.94 0.50 -6.71
C ALA A 94 -1.85 -1.01 -7.01
N GLN A 95 -0.71 -1.48 -7.46
CA GLN A 95 -0.48 -2.89 -7.76
C GLN A 95 -0.47 -3.77 -6.50
N ILE A 96 0.09 -3.30 -5.38
CA ILE A 96 0.02 -4.03 -4.09
C ILE A 96 -1.45 -4.22 -3.68
N MET A 97 -2.26 -3.16 -3.72
CA MET A 97 -3.66 -3.24 -3.33
C MET A 97 -4.48 -4.11 -4.30
N SER A 98 -4.20 -4.04 -5.59
CA SER A 98 -4.77 -4.92 -6.61
C SER A 98 -4.43 -6.40 -6.34
N LEU A 99 -3.16 -6.69 -6.06
CA LEU A 99 -2.68 -8.04 -5.76
C LEU A 99 -3.33 -8.62 -4.49
N ILE A 100 -3.50 -7.81 -3.45
CA ILE A 100 -4.17 -8.20 -2.22
C ILE A 100 -5.66 -8.45 -2.49
N ALA A 101 -6.34 -7.55 -3.18
CA ALA A 101 -7.77 -7.63 -3.39
C ALA A 101 -8.16 -8.86 -4.24
N GLN A 102 -7.47 -9.13 -5.35
CA GLN A 102 -7.76 -10.28 -6.20
C GLN A 102 -7.60 -11.65 -5.50
N GLY A 103 -6.78 -11.72 -4.47
CA GLY A 103 -6.57 -12.96 -3.71
C GLY A 103 -7.69 -13.30 -2.72
N ILE A 104 -8.71 -12.44 -2.58
CA ILE A 104 -9.86 -12.67 -1.68
C ILE A 104 -10.81 -13.72 -2.25
N SER A 105 -10.91 -13.85 -3.58
CA SER A 105 -11.77 -14.83 -4.26
C SER A 105 -10.97 -15.75 -5.16
N ASP A 106 -11.43 -16.98 -5.31
CA ASP A 106 -10.89 -17.93 -6.31
C ASP A 106 -11.62 -17.86 -7.66
N ASN A 107 -12.81 -17.22 -7.71
CA ASN A 107 -13.56 -17.04 -8.93
C ASN A 107 -12.85 -16.04 -9.87
N PRO A 108 -12.59 -16.39 -11.16
CA PRO A 108 -11.91 -15.51 -12.11
C PRO A 108 -12.62 -14.17 -12.36
N GLU A 109 -13.95 -14.15 -12.37
CA GLU A 109 -14.73 -12.93 -12.56
C GLU A 109 -14.57 -12.00 -11.35
N ASP A 110 -14.74 -12.53 -10.13
CA ASP A 110 -14.54 -11.75 -8.91
C ASP A 110 -13.11 -11.21 -8.85
N LYS A 111 -12.11 -12.01 -9.21
CA LYS A 111 -10.70 -11.58 -9.24
C LYS A 111 -10.51 -10.35 -10.11
N LYS A 112 -11.15 -10.30 -11.28
CA LYS A 112 -11.05 -9.16 -12.19
C LYS A 112 -11.63 -7.90 -11.56
N TYR A 113 -12.82 -8.00 -10.96
CA TYR A 113 -13.45 -6.87 -10.27
C TYR A 113 -12.67 -6.42 -9.05
N LEU A 114 -12.26 -7.36 -8.19
CA LEU A 114 -11.47 -7.08 -7.00
C LEU A 114 -10.11 -6.48 -7.34
N SER A 115 -9.46 -6.96 -8.41
CA SER A 115 -8.20 -6.40 -8.89
C SER A 115 -8.36 -4.93 -9.29
N GLY A 116 -9.39 -4.59 -10.09
CA GLY A 116 -9.68 -3.22 -10.48
C GLY A 116 -10.04 -2.32 -9.30
N LEU A 117 -10.91 -2.80 -8.43
CA LEU A 117 -11.26 -2.10 -7.18
C LEU A 117 -10.01 -1.82 -6.32
N GLY A 118 -9.19 -2.84 -6.09
CA GLY A 118 -7.95 -2.72 -5.33
C GLY A 118 -6.96 -1.73 -5.96
N TYR A 119 -6.81 -1.77 -7.29
CA TYR A 119 -5.94 -0.86 -8.02
C TYR A 119 -6.33 0.62 -7.78
N HIS A 120 -7.59 0.96 -7.99
CA HIS A 120 -8.07 2.33 -7.81
C HIS A 120 -8.06 2.77 -6.34
N LEU A 121 -8.31 1.84 -5.41
CA LEU A 121 -8.16 2.11 -3.97
C LEU A 121 -6.70 2.41 -3.60
N GLY A 122 -5.74 1.69 -4.20
CA GLY A 122 -4.31 1.94 -4.00
C GLY A 122 -3.87 3.30 -4.56
N ARG A 123 -4.33 3.67 -5.76
CA ARG A 123 -4.10 5.01 -6.33
C ARG A 123 -4.66 6.11 -5.44
N PHE A 124 -5.93 5.96 -5.04
CA PHE A 124 -6.59 6.87 -4.10
C PHE A 124 -5.75 7.07 -2.83
N THR A 125 -5.35 5.96 -2.20
CA THR A 125 -4.60 6.00 -0.93
C THR A 125 -3.26 6.71 -1.09
N TYR A 126 -2.51 6.39 -2.15
CA TYR A 126 -1.20 7.01 -2.38
C TYR A 126 -1.30 8.53 -2.63
N ILE A 127 -2.24 8.95 -3.48
CA ILE A 127 -2.40 10.38 -3.83
C ILE A 127 -2.93 11.18 -2.63
N ALA A 128 -3.85 10.59 -1.85
CA ALA A 128 -4.35 11.21 -0.63
C ALA A 128 -3.23 11.41 0.41
N ASP A 129 -2.41 10.38 0.64
CA ASP A 129 -1.26 10.43 1.55
C ASP A 129 -0.23 11.48 1.10
N ALA A 130 0.13 11.49 -0.20
CA ALA A 130 1.03 12.48 -0.77
C ALA A 130 0.48 13.91 -0.65
N SER A 131 -0.84 14.12 -0.75
CA SER A 131 -1.49 15.41 -0.58
C SER A 131 -1.52 15.85 0.89
N ASP A 132 -1.81 14.94 1.81
CA ASP A 132 -1.86 15.23 3.24
C ASP A 132 -0.46 15.55 3.80
N ASP A 133 0.57 14.85 3.34
CA ASP A 133 1.96 15.06 3.78
C ASP A 133 2.69 16.16 2.98
N LEU A 134 2.09 16.78 1.96
CA LEU A 134 2.73 17.70 1.03
C LEU A 134 3.57 18.80 1.70
N GLU A 135 2.97 19.57 2.59
CA GLU A 135 3.64 20.69 3.27
C GLU A 135 4.76 20.22 4.24
N LYS A 136 4.54 19.08 4.87
CA LYS A 136 5.51 18.44 5.76
C LYS A 136 6.71 17.91 5.01
N ASP A 137 6.48 17.29 3.84
CA ASP A 137 7.53 16.75 2.98
C ASP A 137 8.40 17.86 2.39
N ILE A 138 7.78 18.94 1.91
CA ILE A 138 8.51 20.13 1.45
C ILE A 138 9.41 20.68 2.56
N LYS A 139 8.85 20.86 3.76
CA LYS A 139 9.59 21.38 4.90
C LYS A 139 10.78 20.50 5.30
N ASN A 140 10.65 19.20 5.20
CA ASN A 140 11.67 18.23 5.60
C ASN A 140 12.61 17.86 4.45
N GLY A 141 12.35 18.29 3.21
CA GLY A 141 13.10 17.88 2.03
C GLY A 141 12.88 16.43 1.63
N ASN A 142 11.72 15.85 2.00
CA ASN A 142 11.34 14.51 1.62
C ASN A 142 10.81 14.48 0.17
N TYR A 143 10.84 13.28 -0.42
CA TYR A 143 10.22 13.05 -1.71
C TYR A 143 8.71 13.24 -1.63
N ASN A 144 8.16 14.04 -2.56
CA ASN A 144 6.73 14.15 -2.80
C ASN A 144 6.49 14.42 -4.30
N PRO A 145 5.88 13.49 -5.04
CA PRO A 145 5.74 13.62 -6.49
C PRO A 145 4.82 14.76 -6.91
N LEU A 146 3.85 15.15 -6.08
CA LEU A 146 2.98 16.28 -6.35
C LEU A 146 3.78 17.57 -6.39
N PHE A 147 4.64 17.82 -5.39
CA PHE A 147 5.47 19.02 -5.36
C PHE A 147 6.52 19.01 -6.47
N LEU A 148 7.15 17.88 -6.74
CA LEU A 148 8.15 17.79 -7.81
C LEU A 148 7.56 18.07 -9.20
N ASN A 149 6.29 17.72 -9.41
CA ASN A 149 5.61 17.95 -10.68
C ASN A 149 5.14 19.41 -10.86
N PHE A 150 4.53 20.01 -9.83
CA PHE A 150 3.88 21.32 -9.94
C PHE A 150 4.72 22.47 -9.39
N GLN A 151 5.59 22.24 -8.40
CA GLN A 151 6.36 23.25 -7.66
C GLN A 151 5.49 24.37 -7.02
N ASP A 152 4.18 24.19 -7.03
CA ASP A 152 3.17 25.05 -6.43
C ASP A 152 2.21 24.21 -5.61
N ILE A 153 1.97 24.64 -4.35
CA ILE A 153 1.18 23.86 -3.38
C ILE A 153 -0.30 23.83 -3.76
N GLU A 154 -0.85 24.95 -4.23
CA GLU A 154 -2.27 25.05 -4.57
C GLU A 154 -2.59 24.23 -5.83
N GLU A 155 -1.73 24.31 -6.85
CA GLU A 155 -1.86 23.50 -8.07
C GLU A 155 -1.71 21.99 -7.74
N ALA A 156 -0.74 21.64 -6.90
CA ALA A 156 -0.53 20.26 -6.46
C ALA A 156 -1.75 19.70 -5.72
N LYS A 157 -2.33 20.45 -4.78
CA LYS A 157 -3.53 20.07 -4.03
C LYS A 157 -4.75 19.94 -4.95
N LYS A 158 -4.95 20.87 -5.87
CA LYS A 158 -6.05 20.80 -6.83
C LYS A 158 -5.95 19.57 -7.72
N PHE A 159 -4.76 19.28 -8.25
CA PHE A 159 -4.54 18.07 -9.04
C PHE A 159 -4.78 16.81 -8.24
N ALA A 160 -4.33 16.77 -6.98
CA ALA A 160 -4.57 15.63 -6.09
C ALA A 160 -6.07 15.40 -5.87
N GLU A 161 -6.84 16.46 -5.59
CA GLU A 161 -8.30 16.41 -5.43
C GLU A 161 -9.00 15.85 -6.68
N GLU A 162 -8.63 16.32 -7.87
CA GLU A 162 -9.19 15.84 -9.13
C GLU A 162 -8.90 14.33 -9.33
N ASN A 163 -7.67 13.87 -9.06
CA ASN A 163 -7.29 12.47 -9.20
C ASN A 163 -7.89 11.55 -8.12
N ILE A 164 -8.06 12.05 -6.90
CA ILE A 164 -8.79 11.39 -5.82
C ILE A 164 -10.24 11.17 -6.26
N ASN A 165 -10.91 12.22 -6.76
CA ASN A 165 -12.29 12.13 -7.24
C ASN A 165 -12.43 11.16 -8.42
N MET A 166 -11.48 11.17 -9.35
CA MET A 166 -11.44 10.23 -10.47
C MET A 166 -11.30 8.78 -9.96
N SER A 167 -10.39 8.53 -9.03
CA SER A 167 -10.20 7.20 -8.44
C SER A 167 -11.45 6.72 -7.69
N MET A 168 -12.14 7.60 -6.97
CA MET A 168 -13.41 7.30 -6.32
C MET A 168 -14.52 6.97 -7.32
N GLY A 169 -14.59 7.70 -8.45
CA GLY A 169 -15.51 7.40 -9.55
C GLY A 169 -15.27 6.00 -10.11
N MET A 170 -14.01 5.65 -10.37
CA MET A 170 -13.64 4.32 -10.85
C MET A 170 -13.95 3.22 -9.82
N ILE A 171 -13.73 3.46 -8.52
CA ILE A 171 -14.13 2.53 -7.44
C ILE A 171 -15.64 2.27 -7.48
N ALA A 172 -16.45 3.32 -7.69
CA ALA A 172 -17.90 3.18 -7.76
C ALA A 172 -18.39 2.33 -8.95
N GLU A 173 -17.63 2.24 -10.04
CA GLU A 173 -17.93 1.39 -11.19
C GLU A 173 -17.76 -0.12 -10.88
N PHE A 174 -16.93 -0.44 -9.87
CA PHE A 174 -16.72 -1.82 -9.42
C PHE A 174 -17.67 -2.25 -8.29
N TYR A 175 -18.59 -1.37 -7.85
CA TYR A 175 -19.54 -1.66 -6.78
C TYR A 175 -20.94 -1.94 -7.34
#